data_f357c428d8dc4021766c53072fec0073
#
_entry.id   f357c428d8dc4021766c53072fec0073
#
_cell.length_a   1.000
_cell.length_b   1.000
_cell.length_c   1.000
_cell.angle_alpha   90.00
_cell.angle_beta   90.00
_cell.angle_gamma   90.00
#
_symmetry.space_group_name_H-M   'P 1'
#
loop_
_entity.id
_entity.type
_entity.pdbx_description
1 polymer ?
#
loop_
_entity_poly.entity_id
_entity_poly.type
_entity_poly.pdbx_seq_one_letter_code
_entity_poly.pdbx_strand_id
1 'polypeptide(L)'
;GLFISCLHNRKKVNCCEKVSNRDMQIAISVRDIFQNRTANSYIIPTNSFFRTKMDNEYISPNSVQGRFQLKYFKGKLHDLDKLISESLSCQGINGLPVSDCIGPITKYPIGTVAKIDHKGKHFYFVAINDVNEYGKPIGQSIENVGIALTAVADAIKRMGHYDNLCIPLLGSGRAAIQEATKENVFQ
;
A
#
# COMPACT_ATOMS: atom_id res chain seq x y z
N GLY A 1 -38.13 10.32 9.26
CA GLY A 1 -37.66 9.48 10.39
C GLY A 1 -37.01 8.17 9.94
N LEU A 2 -37.28 7.67 8.72
CA LEU A 2 -36.75 6.39 8.23
C LEU A 2 -35.32 6.46 7.66
N PHE A 3 -34.87 7.60 7.20
CA PHE A 3 -33.53 7.75 6.62
C PHE A 3 -32.38 7.80 7.65
N ILE A 4 -32.68 8.18 8.87
CA ILE A 4 -31.66 8.28 9.95
C ILE A 4 -31.41 6.89 10.56
N SER A 5 -32.37 5.98 10.55
CA SER A 5 -32.24 4.63 11.11
C SER A 5 -31.30 3.71 10.29
N CYS A 6 -31.23 3.89 8.97
CA CYS A 6 -30.34 3.09 8.10
C CYS A 6 -28.84 3.41 8.26
N LEU A 7 -28.49 4.60 8.72
CA LEU A 7 -27.09 4.98 8.92
C LEU A 7 -26.50 4.50 10.25
N HIS A 8 -27.35 4.19 11.23
CA HIS A 8 -26.91 3.75 12.58
C HIS A 8 -26.65 2.24 12.71
N ASN A 9 -27.10 1.43 11.76
CA ASN A 9 -27.01 -0.04 11.83
C ASN A 9 -25.96 -0.69 10.92
N ARG A 10 -24.97 0.06 10.42
CA ARG A 10 -23.78 -0.57 9.86
C ARG A 10 -22.99 -1.18 11.01
N LYS A 11 -23.17 -2.50 11.24
CA LYS A 11 -22.31 -3.27 12.13
C LYS A 11 -20.87 -2.96 11.73
N LYS A 12 -20.13 -2.29 12.61
CA LYS A 12 -18.67 -2.15 12.45
C LYS A 12 -18.13 -3.56 12.49
N VAL A 13 -17.66 -4.08 11.36
CA VAL A 13 -16.97 -5.36 11.32
C VAL A 13 -15.65 -5.14 12.05
N ASN A 14 -15.59 -5.58 13.28
CA ASN A 14 -14.37 -5.66 14.07
C ASN A 14 -14.27 -7.12 14.51
N CYS A 15 -13.31 -7.83 13.97
CA CYS A 15 -12.93 -9.15 14.39
C CYS A 15 -11.50 -9.08 14.96
N CYS A 16 -11.24 -9.79 16.04
CA CYS A 16 -9.92 -9.81 16.65
C CYS A 16 -9.64 -11.22 17.15
N GLU A 17 -8.60 -11.84 16.62
CA GLU A 17 -8.21 -13.21 16.97
C GLU A 17 -6.74 -13.29 17.33
N LYS A 18 -6.43 -14.11 18.33
CA LYS A 18 -5.05 -14.43 18.72
C LYS A 18 -4.57 -15.63 17.90
N VAL A 19 -3.41 -15.52 17.31
CA VAL A 19 -2.81 -16.64 16.57
C VAL A 19 -2.29 -17.69 17.54
N SER A 20 -2.74 -18.94 17.40
CA SER A 20 -2.31 -20.05 18.25
C SER A 20 -0.80 -20.22 18.23
N ASN A 21 -0.22 -20.41 19.41
CA ASN A 21 1.22 -20.63 19.62
C ASN A 21 2.15 -19.47 19.17
N ARG A 22 1.60 -18.25 19.01
CA ARG A 22 2.39 -17.04 18.70
C ARG A 22 1.90 -15.88 19.55
N ASP A 23 2.81 -15.00 19.93
CA ASP A 23 2.46 -13.72 20.53
C ASP A 23 2.06 -12.72 19.43
N MET A 24 1.00 -13.06 18.72
CA MET A 24 0.47 -12.28 17.60
C MET A 24 -1.05 -12.25 17.65
N GLN A 25 -1.61 -11.09 17.34
CA GLN A 25 -3.05 -10.87 17.26
C GLN A 25 -3.39 -10.28 15.88
N ILE A 26 -4.42 -10.79 15.24
CA ILE A 26 -4.94 -10.27 13.98
C ILE A 26 -6.27 -9.57 14.26
N ALA A 27 -6.36 -8.30 13.90
CA ALA A 27 -7.58 -7.51 14.01
C ALA A 27 -8.03 -7.03 12.63
N ILE A 28 -9.25 -7.38 12.24
CA ILE A 28 -9.87 -6.92 10.99
C ILE A 28 -10.88 -5.83 11.33
N SER A 29 -10.79 -4.69 10.65
CA SER A 29 -11.72 -3.58 10.85
C SER A 29 -11.94 -2.78 9.58
N VAL A 30 -13.17 -2.29 9.38
CA VAL A 30 -13.52 -1.41 8.25
C VAL A 30 -13.34 0.04 8.69
N ARG A 31 -12.19 0.62 8.37
CA ARG A 31 -11.84 2.03 8.66
C ARG A 31 -10.71 2.52 7.76
N ASP A 32 -10.43 3.81 7.83
CA ASP A 32 -9.19 4.36 7.28
C ASP A 32 -7.99 3.82 8.07
N ILE A 33 -7.03 3.20 7.37
CA ILE A 33 -5.84 2.62 8.01
C ILE A 33 -5.05 3.68 8.80
N PHE A 34 -5.04 4.94 8.33
CA PHE A 34 -4.32 6.05 8.97
C PHE A 34 -5.04 6.64 10.19
N GLN A 35 -6.24 6.15 10.53
CA GLN A 35 -6.94 6.46 11.78
C GLN A 35 -6.60 5.48 12.91
N ASN A 36 -5.87 4.41 12.62
CA ASN A 36 -5.39 3.50 13.66
C ASN A 36 -4.30 4.19 14.50
N ARG A 37 -4.63 4.46 15.76
CA ARG A 37 -3.72 5.18 16.68
C ARG A 37 -2.63 4.29 17.26
N THR A 38 -2.83 2.98 17.27
CA THR A 38 -1.89 2.02 17.84
C THR A 38 -0.89 1.49 16.81
N ALA A 39 -1.13 1.70 15.52
CA ALA A 39 -0.24 1.26 14.47
C ALA A 39 0.92 2.24 14.26
N ASN A 40 2.11 1.68 14.21
CA ASN A 40 3.34 2.39 13.88
C ASN A 40 3.87 2.05 12.49
N SER A 41 3.47 0.89 11.96
CA SER A 41 3.89 0.41 10.64
C SER A 41 2.70 0.25 9.69
N TYR A 42 2.89 0.62 8.42
CA TYR A 42 1.83 0.63 7.40
C TYR A 42 2.33 0.09 6.08
N ILE A 43 1.56 -0.78 5.42
CA ILE A 43 1.80 -1.17 4.04
C ILE A 43 1.10 -0.18 3.11
N ILE A 44 1.83 0.36 2.16
CA ILE A 44 1.34 1.29 1.13
C ILE A 44 1.51 0.63 -0.24
N PRO A 45 0.43 0.07 -0.81
CA PRO A 45 0.49 -0.48 -2.16
C PRO A 45 0.75 0.64 -3.18
N THR A 46 1.71 0.39 -4.07
CA THR A 46 2.08 1.30 -5.16
C THR A 46 2.27 0.55 -6.47
N ASN A 47 2.53 1.27 -7.55
CA ASN A 47 2.88 0.67 -8.83
C ASN A 47 4.40 0.42 -8.96
N SER A 48 4.80 -0.35 -9.97
CA SER A 48 6.20 -0.72 -10.24
C SER A 48 7.14 0.46 -10.53
N PHE A 49 6.62 1.66 -10.75
CA PHE A 49 7.41 2.87 -10.99
C PHE A 49 7.55 3.75 -9.76
N PHE A 50 6.90 3.40 -8.66
CA PHE A 50 6.83 4.22 -7.43
C PHE A 50 6.41 5.67 -7.69
N ARG A 51 5.56 5.90 -8.68
CA ARG A 51 5.08 7.25 -9.01
C ARG A 51 4.32 7.86 -7.85
N THR A 52 4.53 9.14 -7.62
CA THR A 52 3.88 9.91 -6.55
C THR A 52 3.00 11.03 -7.08
N LYS A 53 3.11 11.37 -8.38
CA LYS A 53 2.30 12.41 -8.97
C LYS A 53 0.81 12.14 -8.79
N MET A 54 0.16 13.05 -8.08
CA MET A 54 -1.27 13.00 -7.80
C MET A 54 -2.05 13.75 -8.88
N ASP A 55 -2.38 13.03 -9.91
CA ASP A 55 -3.42 13.43 -10.86
C ASP A 55 -4.44 12.28 -10.93
N ASN A 56 -5.59 12.54 -11.51
CA ASN A 56 -6.63 11.50 -11.61
C ASN A 56 -6.22 10.30 -12.48
N GLU A 57 -5.10 10.40 -13.18
CA GLU A 57 -4.61 9.38 -14.09
C GLU A 57 -3.71 8.39 -13.37
N TYR A 58 -2.72 8.86 -12.57
CA TYR A 58 -1.72 8.01 -11.94
C TYR A 58 -2.10 7.62 -10.51
N ILE A 59 -2.17 8.57 -9.59
CA ILE A 59 -2.49 8.30 -8.19
C ILE A 59 -3.81 8.96 -7.81
N SER A 60 -4.82 8.14 -7.56
CA SER A 60 -6.11 8.63 -7.05
C SER A 60 -5.98 9.15 -5.62
N PRO A 61 -6.50 10.34 -5.31
CA PRO A 61 -6.56 10.85 -3.94
C PRO A 61 -7.27 9.90 -2.95
N ASN A 62 -8.17 9.06 -3.45
CA ASN A 62 -8.93 8.09 -2.67
C ASN A 62 -8.21 6.75 -2.47
N SER A 63 -7.11 6.50 -3.18
CA SER A 63 -6.29 5.31 -2.97
C SER A 63 -5.55 5.38 -1.62
N VAL A 64 -5.07 4.24 -1.13
CA VAL A 64 -4.24 4.19 0.09
C VAL A 64 -3.01 5.09 -0.05
N GLN A 65 -2.31 5.00 -1.18
CA GLN A 65 -1.16 5.85 -1.47
C GLN A 65 -1.54 7.33 -1.54
N GLY A 66 -2.62 7.70 -2.24
CA GLY A 66 -3.08 9.08 -2.34
C GLY A 66 -3.44 9.67 -0.98
N ARG A 67 -4.15 8.93 -0.14
CA ARG A 67 -4.49 9.35 1.23
C ARG A 67 -3.24 9.52 2.11
N PHE A 68 -2.25 8.62 1.97
CA PHE A 68 -0.94 8.78 2.59
C PHE A 68 -0.28 10.10 2.18
N GLN A 69 -0.20 10.36 0.87
CA GLN A 69 0.43 11.55 0.32
C GLN A 69 -0.25 12.83 0.80
N LEU A 70 -1.60 12.86 0.79
CA LEU A 70 -2.36 14.00 1.31
C LEU A 70 -2.15 14.25 2.80
N LYS A 71 -2.01 13.18 3.59
CA LYS A 71 -1.84 13.27 5.04
C LYS A 71 -0.44 13.69 5.47
N TYR A 72 0.58 13.13 4.82
CA TYR A 72 1.97 13.26 5.29
C TYR A 72 2.85 14.13 4.40
N PHE A 73 2.54 14.24 3.10
CA PHE A 73 3.36 14.91 2.09
C PHE A 73 2.58 15.90 1.21
N LYS A 74 1.50 16.48 1.72
CA LYS A 74 0.73 17.49 0.99
C LYS A 74 1.64 18.68 0.60
N GLY A 75 1.79 18.93 -0.69
CA GLY A 75 2.67 19.98 -1.23
C GLY A 75 4.17 19.66 -1.16
N LYS A 76 4.56 18.42 -0.80
CA LYS A 76 5.95 17.98 -0.62
C LYS A 76 6.22 16.65 -1.31
N LEU A 77 5.64 16.43 -2.49
CA LEU A 77 5.80 15.16 -3.21
C LEU A 77 7.26 14.91 -3.63
N HIS A 78 8.01 15.98 -3.93
CA HIS A 78 9.43 15.85 -4.22
C HIS A 78 10.24 15.27 -3.04
N ASP A 79 9.89 15.64 -1.80
CA ASP A 79 10.54 15.06 -0.61
C ASP A 79 10.22 13.56 -0.50
N LEU A 80 8.99 13.16 -0.84
CA LEU A 80 8.60 11.75 -0.87
C LEU A 80 9.36 10.97 -1.95
N ASP A 81 9.48 11.51 -3.16
CA ASP A 81 10.25 10.91 -4.26
C ASP A 81 11.70 10.67 -3.86
N LYS A 82 12.31 11.65 -3.19
CA LYS A 82 13.66 11.56 -2.67
C LYS A 82 13.78 10.42 -1.65
N LEU A 83 12.90 10.35 -0.68
CA LEU A 83 12.91 9.29 0.36
C LEU A 83 12.73 7.90 -0.25
N ILE A 84 11.86 7.74 -1.24
CA ILE A 84 11.68 6.48 -1.96
C ILE A 84 12.97 6.10 -2.69
N SER A 85 13.54 7.02 -3.45
CA SER A 85 14.76 6.81 -4.21
C SER A 85 15.95 6.45 -3.32
N GLU A 86 16.13 7.16 -2.20
CA GLU A 86 17.15 6.87 -1.20
C GLU A 86 16.96 5.48 -0.58
N SER A 87 15.72 5.12 -0.22
CA SER A 87 15.41 3.80 0.34
C SER A 87 15.76 2.66 -0.62
N LEU A 88 15.42 2.80 -1.90
CA LEU A 88 15.73 1.80 -2.92
C LEU A 88 17.24 1.70 -3.17
N SER A 89 17.92 2.84 -3.28
CA SER A 89 19.37 2.91 -3.49
C SER A 89 20.16 2.31 -2.33
N CYS A 90 19.79 2.61 -1.08
CA CYS A 90 20.43 2.05 0.11
C CYS A 90 20.31 0.53 0.20
N GLN A 91 19.28 -0.05 -0.40
CA GLN A 91 19.08 -1.49 -0.48
C GLN A 91 19.82 -2.14 -1.67
N GLY A 92 20.48 -1.35 -2.52
CA GLY A 92 21.12 -1.83 -3.75
C GLY A 92 20.10 -2.28 -4.80
N ILE A 93 18.85 -1.82 -4.72
CA ILE A 93 17.80 -2.19 -5.66
C ILE A 93 17.91 -1.32 -6.90
N ASN A 94 18.30 -1.92 -8.01
CA ASN A 94 18.38 -1.28 -9.31
C ASN A 94 17.13 -1.65 -10.12
N GLY A 95 16.42 -0.63 -10.60
CA GLY A 95 15.33 -0.82 -11.54
C GLY A 95 15.83 -0.76 -12.99
N LEU A 96 14.95 -1.07 -13.92
CA LEU A 96 15.20 -1.00 -15.35
C LEU A 96 14.81 0.40 -15.86
N PRO A 97 15.72 1.12 -16.52
CA PRO A 97 15.37 2.38 -17.19
C PRO A 97 14.42 2.09 -18.35
N VAL A 98 13.30 2.77 -18.37
CA VAL A 98 12.31 2.71 -19.45
C VAL A 98 11.93 4.13 -19.86
N SER A 99 11.40 4.28 -21.06
CA SER A 99 10.83 5.55 -21.51
C SER A 99 9.34 5.37 -21.74
N ASP A 100 8.55 6.30 -21.25
CA ASP A 100 7.13 6.38 -21.53
C ASP A 100 6.77 7.77 -22.07
N CYS A 101 5.49 8.05 -22.28
CA CYS A 101 5.02 9.33 -22.77
C CYS A 101 5.34 10.55 -21.87
N ILE A 102 5.78 10.30 -20.63
CA ILE A 102 6.11 11.34 -19.65
C ILE A 102 7.64 11.60 -19.60
N GLY A 103 8.44 10.67 -20.13
CA GLY A 103 9.90 10.75 -20.15
C GLY A 103 10.59 9.56 -19.50
N PRO A 104 11.91 9.64 -19.28
CA PRO A 104 12.67 8.57 -18.70
C PRO A 104 12.19 8.28 -17.27
N ILE A 105 12.01 7.00 -16.97
CA ILE A 105 11.55 6.52 -15.69
C ILE A 105 12.19 5.17 -15.36
N THR A 106 12.28 4.86 -14.08
CA THR A 106 12.80 3.57 -13.61
C THR A 106 11.65 2.65 -13.23
N LYS A 107 11.63 1.45 -13.82
CA LYS A 107 10.69 0.39 -13.52
C LYS A 107 11.35 -0.63 -12.59
N TYR A 108 10.66 -1.01 -11.54
CA TYR A 108 11.10 -2.01 -10.57
C TYR A 108 10.25 -3.28 -10.66
N PRO A 109 10.78 -4.45 -10.29
CA PRO A 109 10.00 -5.68 -10.22
C PRO A 109 8.82 -5.57 -9.24
N ILE A 110 7.75 -6.33 -9.49
CA ILE A 110 6.67 -6.53 -8.52
C ILE A 110 7.26 -7.14 -7.24
N GLY A 111 6.79 -6.68 -6.08
CA GLY A 111 7.35 -7.04 -4.79
C GLY A 111 8.53 -6.17 -4.34
N THR A 112 9.00 -5.21 -5.15
CA THR A 112 9.99 -4.25 -4.68
C THR A 112 9.42 -3.42 -3.52
N VAL A 113 10.20 -3.29 -2.43
CA VAL A 113 9.78 -2.56 -1.22
C VAL A 113 10.71 -1.38 -0.96
N ALA A 114 10.12 -0.18 -0.83
CA ALA A 114 10.80 1.00 -0.30
C ALA A 114 10.27 1.28 1.12
N LYS A 115 11.15 1.23 2.13
CA LYS A 115 10.80 1.59 3.51
C LYS A 115 11.07 3.08 3.74
N ILE A 116 10.10 3.80 4.27
CA ILE A 116 10.19 5.21 4.62
C ILE A 116 9.85 5.39 6.09
N ASP A 117 10.73 6.06 6.82
CA ASP A 117 10.51 6.46 8.20
C ASP A 117 10.10 7.94 8.22
N HIS A 118 8.91 8.22 8.75
CA HIS A 118 8.40 9.59 8.81
C HIS A 118 7.51 9.81 10.06
N LYS A 119 7.81 10.85 10.83
CA LYS A 119 7.07 11.22 12.05
C LYS A 119 6.87 10.05 13.03
N GLY A 120 7.92 9.27 13.29
CA GLY A 120 7.89 8.14 14.21
C GLY A 120 7.05 6.96 13.73
N LYS A 121 6.78 6.88 12.43
CA LYS A 121 6.06 5.78 11.79
C LYS A 121 6.86 5.19 10.64
N HIS A 122 6.59 3.91 10.34
CA HIS A 122 7.23 3.14 9.29
C HIS A 122 6.25 2.86 8.16
N PHE A 123 6.60 3.22 6.93
CA PHE A 123 5.78 3.01 5.75
C PHE A 123 6.51 2.13 4.76
N TYR A 124 5.92 0.98 4.43
CA TYR A 124 6.46 0.04 3.46
C TYR A 124 5.70 0.20 2.14
N PHE A 125 6.27 0.96 1.23
CA PHE A 125 5.75 1.06 -0.14
C PHE A 125 6.10 -0.21 -0.89
N VAL A 126 5.12 -0.90 -1.44
CA VAL A 126 5.34 -2.15 -2.16
C VAL A 126 4.71 -2.10 -3.54
N ALA A 127 5.48 -2.44 -4.57
CA ALA A 127 5.02 -2.54 -5.94
C ALA A 127 4.11 -3.78 -6.09
N ILE A 128 2.81 -3.57 -6.40
CA ILE A 128 1.82 -4.64 -6.55
C ILE A 128 1.30 -4.81 -7.97
N ASN A 129 1.49 -3.81 -8.83
CA ASN A 129 1.03 -3.83 -10.22
C ASN A 129 1.87 -2.90 -11.09
N ASP A 130 1.80 -3.13 -12.39
CA ASP A 130 2.27 -2.20 -13.40
C ASP A 130 1.22 -1.13 -13.72
N VAL A 131 1.63 -0.12 -14.48
CA VAL A 131 0.74 0.84 -15.11
C VAL A 131 1.09 0.94 -16.60
N ASN A 132 0.07 1.18 -17.43
CA ASN A 132 0.26 1.48 -18.84
C ASN A 132 0.73 2.92 -19.04
N GLU A 133 0.95 3.32 -20.29
CA GLU A 133 1.35 4.68 -20.68
C GLU A 133 0.42 5.79 -20.17
N TYR A 134 -0.87 5.45 -19.94
CA TYR A 134 -1.88 6.37 -19.38
C TYR A 134 -2.00 6.30 -17.85
N GLY A 135 -1.07 5.63 -17.16
CA GLY A 135 -1.10 5.49 -15.71
C GLY A 135 -2.17 4.56 -15.15
N LYS A 136 -2.90 3.84 -16.02
CA LYS A 136 -3.90 2.87 -15.57
C LYS A 136 -3.21 1.60 -15.10
N PRO A 137 -3.62 1.04 -13.93
CA PRO A 137 -3.09 -0.22 -13.45
C PRO A 137 -3.31 -1.35 -14.47
N ILE A 138 -2.28 -2.17 -14.67
CA ILE A 138 -2.30 -3.37 -15.50
C ILE A 138 -1.59 -4.51 -14.77
N GLY A 139 -1.84 -5.75 -15.21
CA GLY A 139 -1.17 -6.93 -14.65
C GLY A 139 -1.54 -7.23 -13.21
N GLN A 140 -2.76 -6.87 -12.78
CA GLN A 140 -3.24 -7.19 -11.45
C GLN A 140 -3.52 -8.68 -11.34
N SER A 141 -2.95 -9.33 -10.32
CA SER A 141 -3.20 -10.73 -10.03
C SER A 141 -3.08 -11.04 -8.55
N ILE A 142 -3.70 -12.13 -8.12
CA ILE A 142 -3.53 -12.64 -6.74
C ILE A 142 -2.08 -13.04 -6.50
N GLU A 143 -1.41 -13.54 -7.50
CA GLU A 143 0.02 -13.88 -7.45
C GLU A 143 0.87 -12.65 -7.10
N ASN A 144 0.63 -11.51 -7.76
CA ASN A 144 1.34 -10.27 -7.46
C ASN A 144 1.10 -9.81 -6.02
N VAL A 145 -0.10 -9.99 -5.48
CA VAL A 145 -0.40 -9.71 -4.07
C VAL A 145 0.40 -10.64 -3.16
N GLY A 146 0.47 -11.92 -3.48
CA GLY A 146 1.27 -12.91 -2.75
C GLY A 146 2.76 -12.55 -2.74
N ILE A 147 3.32 -12.22 -3.91
CA ILE A 147 4.71 -11.74 -4.05
C ILE A 147 4.95 -10.50 -3.18
N ALA A 148 4.05 -9.51 -3.26
CA ALA A 148 4.17 -8.28 -2.51
C ALA A 148 4.12 -8.51 -0.99
N LEU A 149 3.21 -9.33 -0.48
CA LEU A 149 3.11 -9.65 0.94
C LEU A 149 4.35 -10.39 1.45
N THR A 150 4.87 -11.35 0.68
CA THR A 150 6.12 -12.06 1.01
C THR A 150 7.29 -11.09 1.08
N ALA A 151 7.43 -10.22 0.09
CA ALA A 151 8.49 -9.22 0.05
C ALA A 151 8.42 -8.23 1.21
N VAL A 152 7.22 -7.78 1.59
CA VAL A 152 7.04 -6.92 2.77
C VAL A 152 7.40 -7.68 4.06
N ALA A 153 6.99 -8.95 4.20
CA ALA A 153 7.37 -9.76 5.37
C ALA A 153 8.89 -9.88 5.50
N ASP A 154 9.59 -10.09 4.39
CA ASP A 154 11.06 -10.15 4.38
C ASP A 154 11.72 -8.78 4.65
N ALA A 155 11.13 -7.70 4.14
CA ALA A 155 11.59 -6.35 4.44
C ALA A 155 11.42 -6.01 5.93
N ILE A 156 10.30 -6.39 6.54
CA ILE A 156 10.06 -6.22 7.98
C ILE A 156 11.08 -7.03 8.81
N LYS A 157 11.37 -8.27 8.44
CA LYS A 157 12.38 -9.09 9.12
C LYS A 157 13.78 -8.45 9.07
N ARG A 158 14.15 -7.82 7.96
CA ARG A 158 15.49 -7.22 7.77
C ARG A 158 15.61 -5.81 8.35
N MET A 159 14.59 -4.99 8.21
CA MET A 159 14.64 -3.55 8.46
C MET A 159 13.58 -3.07 9.45
N GLY A 160 12.72 -3.96 9.88
CA GLY A 160 11.53 -3.59 10.62
C GLY A 160 11.72 -3.55 12.12
N HIS A 161 10.70 -3.02 12.73
CA HIS A 161 10.45 -3.10 14.14
C HIS A 161 9.27 -4.04 14.35
N TYR A 162 9.24 -4.78 15.45
CA TYR A 162 8.10 -5.65 15.82
C TYR A 162 6.96 -4.79 16.35
N ASP A 163 6.39 -3.98 15.45
CA ASP A 163 5.34 -3.00 15.75
C ASP A 163 3.97 -3.49 15.28
N ASN A 164 2.94 -2.78 15.70
CA ASN A 164 1.60 -3.00 15.18
C ASN A 164 1.53 -2.57 13.70
N LEU A 165 1.43 -3.56 12.81
CA LEU A 165 1.38 -3.38 11.37
C LEU A 165 -0.06 -3.22 10.88
N CYS A 166 -0.33 -2.18 10.10
CA CYS A 166 -1.57 -2.01 9.34
C CYS A 166 -1.40 -2.45 7.89
N ILE A 167 -2.23 -3.41 7.49
CA ILE A 167 -2.29 -3.93 6.12
C ILE A 167 -3.62 -3.49 5.51
N PRO A 168 -3.65 -2.72 4.41
CA PRO A 168 -4.89 -2.45 3.69
C PRO A 168 -5.38 -3.70 2.95
N LEU A 169 -6.66 -3.74 2.59
CA LEU A 169 -7.16 -4.78 1.70
C LEU A 169 -6.55 -4.58 0.31
N LEU A 170 -5.56 -5.41 -0.03
CA LEU A 170 -4.88 -5.36 -1.32
C LEU A 170 -5.76 -5.90 -2.43
N GLY A 171 -5.61 -5.38 -3.65
CA GLY A 171 -6.36 -5.85 -4.83
C GLY A 171 -7.84 -5.44 -4.88
N SER A 172 -8.35 -4.68 -3.91
CA SER A 172 -9.76 -4.25 -3.86
C SER A 172 -10.02 -2.82 -4.32
N GLY A 173 -8.97 -2.08 -4.71
CA GLY A 173 -9.03 -0.67 -5.10
C GLY A 173 -9.11 -0.46 -6.62
N ARG A 174 -8.48 0.61 -7.11
CA ARG A 174 -8.34 0.89 -8.57
C ARG A 174 -7.62 -0.23 -9.32
N ALA A 175 -6.72 -0.93 -8.63
CA ALA A 175 -6.06 -2.14 -9.10
C ALA A 175 -6.88 -3.39 -8.69
N ALA A 176 -8.19 -3.34 -8.80
CA ALA A 176 -9.05 -4.46 -8.45
C ALA A 176 -8.73 -5.66 -9.35
N ILE A 177 -8.50 -6.78 -8.72
CA ILE A 177 -8.33 -8.07 -9.39
C ILE A 177 -9.73 -8.50 -9.80
N GLN A 178 -9.96 -8.69 -11.11
CA GLN A 178 -11.29 -9.02 -11.64
C GLN A 178 -11.86 -10.32 -11.07
N GLU A 179 -11.00 -11.24 -10.66
CA GLU A 179 -11.35 -12.56 -10.09
C GLU A 179 -11.46 -12.54 -8.56
N ALA A 180 -11.01 -11.47 -7.90
CA ALA A 180 -11.07 -11.37 -6.45
C ALA A 180 -12.43 -10.78 -6.04
N THR A 181 -13.40 -11.63 -5.78
CA THR A 181 -14.52 -11.24 -4.94
C THR A 181 -13.98 -10.92 -3.53
N LYS A 182 -14.65 -10.04 -2.78
CA LYS A 182 -14.24 -9.72 -1.40
C LYS A 182 -14.12 -10.97 -0.50
N GLU A 183 -14.75 -12.06 -0.89
CA GLU A 183 -14.74 -13.36 -0.21
C GLU A 183 -13.45 -14.14 -0.48
N ASN A 184 -12.89 -14.06 -1.69
CA ASN A 184 -11.68 -14.81 -2.07
C ASN A 184 -10.37 -14.16 -1.58
N VAL A 185 -10.40 -12.91 -1.14
CA VAL A 185 -9.22 -12.20 -0.64
C VAL A 185 -8.90 -12.56 0.82
N PHE A 186 -9.82 -13.22 1.52
CA PHE A 186 -9.66 -13.66 2.91
C PHE A 186 -9.43 -15.17 3.09
N GLN A 187 -9.33 -15.92 2.01
CA GLN A 187 -8.91 -17.33 2.04
C GLN A 187 -7.39 -17.44 1.88
#